data_d569008a687804a4e06b17454ca36164
#
_entry.id   d569008a687804a4e06b17454ca36164
#
_cell.length_a   1.000
_cell.length_b   1.000
_cell.length_c   1.000
_cell.angle_alpha   90.00
_cell.angle_beta   90.00
_cell.angle_gamma   90.00
#
_symmetry.space_group_name_H-M   'P 1'
#
loop_
_entity.id
_entity.type
_entity.pdbx_description
1 polymer ?
#
loop_
_entity_poly.entity_id
_entity_poly.type
_entity_poly.pdbx_seq_one_letter_code
_entity_poly.pdbx_strand_id
1 'polypeptide(L)'
;DITIRAKKVLTDADYVAAEDTRTSGILLEKIGVHNKMISFHKYNSKERAPELIKLMKEGAVIAEISGAGMPVISDPGYVLVQECIKHDIPVVPLPGPNAFSTALIASGFNQPFTYYGFLPRKLSEQKTYFAQMRDNRATSIFYEAPHRLAKTLKTLASVLPKDRQIVAARELTKIHEEFIRGS
;
A
#
# COMPACT_ATOMS: atom_id res chain seq x y z
N ASP A 1 3.22 11.66 -8.61
CA ASP A 1 2.96 10.35 -9.27
C ASP A 1 1.46 9.99 -9.40
N ILE A 2 0.56 10.89 -9.02
CA ILE A 2 -0.88 10.68 -9.28
C ILE A 2 -1.16 10.71 -10.78
N THR A 3 -2.01 9.81 -11.27
CA THR A 3 -2.38 9.78 -12.69
C THR A 3 -3.43 10.85 -13.02
N ILE A 4 -3.45 11.28 -14.29
CA ILE A 4 -4.46 12.23 -14.80
C ILE A 4 -5.88 11.67 -14.58
N ARG A 5 -6.08 10.36 -14.80
CA ARG A 5 -7.37 9.70 -14.56
C ARG A 5 -7.76 9.74 -13.08
N ALA A 6 -6.83 9.46 -12.16
CA ALA A 6 -7.12 9.52 -10.73
C ALA A 6 -7.50 10.94 -10.30
N LYS A 7 -6.79 11.97 -10.79
CA LYS A 7 -7.17 13.38 -10.55
C LYS A 7 -8.60 13.65 -11.03
N LYS A 8 -8.93 13.25 -12.27
CA LYS A 8 -10.28 13.44 -12.81
C LYS A 8 -11.35 12.75 -11.97
N VAL A 9 -11.15 11.48 -11.58
CA VAL A 9 -12.10 10.73 -10.75
C VAL A 9 -12.27 11.37 -9.39
N LEU A 10 -11.19 11.85 -8.75
CA LEU A 10 -11.26 12.58 -7.49
C LEU A 10 -12.03 13.90 -7.61
N THR A 11 -11.97 14.55 -8.77
CA THR A 11 -12.75 15.78 -9.04
C THR A 11 -14.24 15.46 -9.23
N ASP A 12 -14.55 14.38 -9.94
CA ASP A 12 -15.92 14.05 -10.37
C ASP A 12 -16.70 13.25 -9.29
N ALA A 13 -16.03 12.66 -8.32
CA ALA A 13 -16.65 11.89 -7.23
C ALA A 13 -17.48 12.79 -6.30
N ASP A 14 -18.52 12.24 -5.69
CA ASP A 14 -19.34 12.94 -4.70
C ASP A 14 -18.64 13.02 -3.34
N TYR A 15 -17.84 11.97 -3.01
CA TYR A 15 -17.10 11.88 -1.76
C TYR A 15 -15.73 11.23 -1.98
N VAL A 16 -14.79 11.60 -1.11
CA VAL A 16 -13.48 10.93 -1.04
C VAL A 16 -13.37 10.21 0.32
N ALA A 17 -13.34 8.89 0.29
CA ALA A 17 -13.03 8.09 1.47
C ALA A 17 -11.50 8.07 1.67
N ALA A 18 -11.03 8.61 2.79
CA ALA A 18 -9.61 8.84 3.04
C ALA A 18 -9.16 8.22 4.37
N GLU A 19 -8.01 7.54 4.34
CA GLU A 19 -7.40 6.95 5.54
C GLU A 19 -7.00 8.02 6.56
N ASP A 20 -6.31 9.07 6.12
CA ASP A 20 -6.01 10.27 6.91
C ASP A 20 -6.46 11.51 6.12
N THR A 21 -7.54 12.13 6.58
CA THR A 21 -8.12 13.30 5.91
C THR A 21 -7.18 14.51 5.89
N ARG A 22 -6.22 14.61 6.81
CA ARG A 22 -5.21 15.70 6.83
C ARG A 22 -4.20 15.52 5.70
N THR A 23 -3.59 14.34 5.62
CA THR A 23 -2.62 14.02 4.55
C THR A 23 -3.29 14.04 3.18
N SER A 24 -4.49 13.49 3.07
CA SER A 24 -5.29 13.50 1.85
C SER A 24 -5.72 14.90 1.44
N GLY A 25 -6.05 15.77 2.41
CA GLY A 25 -6.38 17.17 2.16
C GLY A 25 -5.23 17.92 1.49
N ILE A 26 -3.99 17.72 1.95
CA ILE A 26 -2.79 18.30 1.33
C ILE A 26 -2.63 17.82 -0.13
N LEU A 27 -2.87 16.53 -0.39
CA LEU A 27 -2.81 16.01 -1.76
C LEU A 27 -3.88 16.65 -2.64
N LEU A 28 -5.13 16.67 -2.19
CA LEU A 28 -6.25 17.23 -2.96
C LEU A 28 -6.02 18.72 -3.26
N GLU A 29 -5.57 19.49 -2.28
CA GLU A 29 -5.21 20.90 -2.47
C GLU A 29 -4.12 21.07 -3.54
N LYS A 30 -3.03 20.30 -3.46
CA LYS A 30 -1.91 20.36 -4.43
C LYS A 30 -2.32 20.03 -5.87
N ILE A 31 -3.32 19.18 -6.04
CA ILE A 31 -3.81 18.82 -7.38
C ILE A 31 -5.03 19.66 -7.81
N GLY A 32 -5.45 20.65 -6.98
CA GLY A 32 -6.58 21.53 -7.26
C GLY A 32 -7.93 20.82 -7.27
N VAL A 33 -8.11 19.85 -6.38
CA VAL A 33 -9.37 19.10 -6.20
C VAL A 33 -10.01 19.53 -4.87
N HIS A 34 -11.27 19.95 -4.92
CA HIS A 34 -12.05 20.30 -3.75
C HIS A 34 -13.22 19.32 -3.63
N ASN A 35 -13.15 18.41 -2.68
CA ASN A 35 -14.19 17.40 -2.49
C ASN A 35 -14.46 17.12 -1.00
N LYS A 36 -15.65 16.60 -0.70
CA LYS A 36 -16.03 16.20 0.65
C LYS A 36 -15.30 14.92 1.04
N MET A 37 -14.52 14.98 2.13
CA MET A 37 -13.81 13.81 2.63
C MET A 37 -14.58 13.12 3.75
N ILE A 38 -14.57 11.78 3.71
CA ILE A 38 -15.08 10.91 4.76
C ILE A 38 -13.87 10.13 5.30
N SER A 39 -13.66 10.17 6.62
CA SER A 39 -12.61 9.38 7.26
C SER A 39 -12.93 7.89 7.17
N PHE A 40 -12.04 7.11 6.56
CA PHE A 40 -12.16 5.67 6.39
C PHE A 40 -10.81 4.99 6.62
N HIS A 41 -10.58 4.48 7.82
CA HIS A 41 -9.32 3.87 8.25
C HIS A 41 -9.55 2.53 8.95
N LYS A 42 -8.48 1.80 9.23
CA LYS A 42 -8.50 0.47 9.83
C LYS A 42 -9.41 0.35 11.07
N TYR A 43 -9.48 1.39 11.90
CA TYR A 43 -10.20 1.34 13.17
C TYR A 43 -11.69 1.70 13.07
N ASN A 44 -12.13 2.37 12.00
CA ASN A 44 -13.53 2.73 11.80
C ASN A 44 -14.17 2.05 10.57
N SER A 45 -13.41 1.29 9.79
CA SER A 45 -13.86 0.72 8.51
C SER A 45 -15.12 -0.14 8.66
N LYS A 46 -15.25 -0.92 9.73
CA LYS A 46 -16.44 -1.76 9.98
C LYS A 46 -17.70 -0.94 10.25
N GLU A 47 -17.56 0.19 10.93
CA GLU A 47 -18.65 1.11 11.25
C GLU A 47 -19.03 1.98 10.04
N ARG A 48 -18.02 2.45 9.29
CA ARG A 48 -18.20 3.36 8.17
C ARG A 48 -18.62 2.67 6.87
N ALA A 49 -18.24 1.41 6.66
CA ALA A 49 -18.58 0.71 5.42
C ALA A 49 -20.09 0.68 5.16
N PRO A 50 -20.99 0.36 6.12
CA PRO A 50 -22.43 0.41 5.87
C PRO A 50 -22.94 1.80 5.46
N GLU A 51 -22.39 2.88 6.01
CA GLU A 51 -22.73 4.25 5.65
C GLU A 51 -22.35 4.56 4.19
N LEU A 52 -21.12 4.19 3.78
CA LEU A 52 -20.65 4.38 2.42
C LEU A 52 -21.45 3.54 1.42
N ILE A 53 -21.78 2.29 1.77
CA ILE A 53 -22.65 1.43 0.96
C ILE A 53 -24.02 2.05 0.76
N LYS A 54 -24.60 2.64 1.81
CA LYS A 54 -25.89 3.34 1.70
C LYS A 54 -25.82 4.49 0.70
N LEU A 55 -24.80 5.35 0.81
CA LEU A 55 -24.60 6.48 -0.12
C LEU A 55 -24.46 5.99 -1.56
N MET A 56 -23.67 4.93 -1.80
CA MET A 56 -23.49 4.36 -3.14
C MET A 56 -24.78 3.75 -3.70
N LYS A 57 -25.60 3.12 -2.87
CA LYS A 57 -26.94 2.64 -3.28
C LYS A 57 -27.91 3.78 -3.64
N GLU A 58 -27.72 4.95 -3.06
CA GLU A 58 -28.44 6.19 -3.39
C GLU A 58 -27.87 6.90 -4.63
N GLY A 59 -26.84 6.31 -5.27
CA GLY A 59 -26.26 6.78 -6.53
C GLY A 59 -24.97 7.58 -6.38
N ALA A 60 -24.45 7.75 -5.15
CA ALA A 60 -23.18 8.48 -4.95
C ALA A 60 -21.97 7.70 -5.48
N VAL A 61 -21.04 8.42 -6.08
CA VAL A 61 -19.72 7.93 -6.49
C VAL A 61 -18.73 8.26 -5.39
N ILE A 62 -18.07 7.25 -4.85
CA ILE A 62 -17.07 7.40 -3.79
C ILE A 62 -15.69 7.00 -4.31
N ALA A 63 -14.73 7.92 -4.23
CA ALA A 63 -13.32 7.63 -4.52
C ALA A 63 -12.59 7.29 -3.22
N GLU A 64 -11.94 6.14 -3.16
CA GLU A 64 -11.11 5.75 -2.01
C GLU A 64 -9.64 6.06 -2.28
N ILE A 65 -8.97 6.68 -1.30
CA ILE A 65 -7.55 6.99 -1.34
C ILE A 65 -6.85 6.59 -0.03
N SER A 66 -5.61 6.14 -0.15
CA SER A 66 -4.72 5.83 0.98
C SER A 66 -3.78 6.99 1.29
N GLY A 67 -3.09 6.92 2.44
CA GLY A 67 -2.10 7.91 2.84
C GLY A 67 -0.87 7.96 1.93
N ALA A 68 -0.51 6.82 1.31
CA ALA A 68 0.57 6.72 0.34
C ALA A 68 0.37 5.49 -0.55
N GLY A 69 0.58 5.63 -1.85
CA GLY A 69 0.42 4.52 -2.79
C GLY A 69 -1.04 4.24 -3.16
N MET A 70 -1.37 2.97 -3.30
CA MET A 70 -2.70 2.50 -3.68
C MET A 70 -3.47 1.96 -2.48
N PRO A 71 -4.79 2.23 -2.35
CA PRO A 71 -5.64 1.59 -1.36
C PRO A 71 -5.56 0.07 -1.41
N VAL A 72 -5.91 -0.60 -0.31
CA VAL A 72 -5.91 -2.06 -0.14
C VAL A 72 -4.51 -2.70 -0.05
N ILE A 73 -3.52 -2.18 -0.76
CA ILE A 73 -2.16 -2.74 -0.77
C ILE A 73 -1.40 -2.30 0.50
N SER A 74 -1.47 -3.12 1.54
CA SER A 74 -0.96 -2.85 2.90
C SER A 74 -1.63 -1.65 3.59
N ASP A 75 -2.79 -1.26 3.11
CA ASP A 75 -3.63 -0.17 3.57
C ASP A 75 -5.08 -0.63 3.81
N PRO A 76 -5.89 0.14 4.55
CA PRO A 76 -7.33 -0.10 4.63
C PRO A 76 -7.96 -0.02 3.23
N GLY A 77 -9.18 -0.54 3.11
CA GLY A 77 -9.94 -0.53 1.85
C GLY A 77 -10.53 -1.89 1.55
N TYR A 78 -9.84 -2.96 1.92
CA TYR A 78 -10.31 -4.33 1.70
C TYR A 78 -11.74 -4.55 2.20
N VAL A 79 -12.09 -4.01 3.37
CA VAL A 79 -13.44 -4.13 3.94
C VAL A 79 -14.48 -3.47 3.03
N LEU A 80 -14.19 -2.26 2.53
CA LEU A 80 -15.11 -1.54 1.65
C LEU A 80 -15.29 -2.28 0.31
N VAL A 81 -14.20 -2.74 -0.29
CA VAL A 81 -14.24 -3.53 -1.53
C VAL A 81 -15.09 -4.78 -1.35
N GLN A 82 -14.92 -5.52 -0.23
CA GLN A 82 -15.76 -6.69 0.05
C GLN A 82 -17.24 -6.35 0.21
N GLU A 83 -17.55 -5.27 0.92
CA GLU A 83 -18.94 -4.84 1.09
C GLU A 83 -19.55 -4.36 -0.25
N CYS A 84 -18.77 -3.66 -1.09
CA CYS A 84 -19.23 -3.32 -2.45
C CYS A 84 -19.59 -4.57 -3.26
N ILE A 85 -18.71 -5.59 -3.25
CA ILE A 85 -18.97 -6.87 -3.95
C ILE A 85 -20.24 -7.56 -3.44
N LYS A 86 -20.43 -7.64 -2.13
CA LYS A 86 -21.63 -8.25 -1.51
C LYS A 86 -22.92 -7.52 -1.88
N HIS A 87 -22.84 -6.27 -2.23
CA HIS A 87 -23.99 -5.43 -2.57
C HIS A 87 -24.11 -5.11 -4.07
N ASP A 88 -23.36 -5.83 -4.92
CA ASP A 88 -23.32 -5.66 -6.37
C ASP A 88 -22.99 -4.21 -6.80
N ILE A 89 -22.20 -3.49 -5.99
CA ILE A 89 -21.71 -2.14 -6.29
C ILE A 89 -20.41 -2.27 -7.10
N PRO A 90 -20.32 -1.66 -8.29
CA PRO A 90 -19.13 -1.71 -9.10
C PRO A 90 -17.89 -1.12 -8.40
N VAL A 91 -16.78 -1.86 -8.42
CA VAL A 91 -15.47 -1.39 -7.94
C VAL A 91 -14.57 -1.18 -9.15
N VAL A 92 -14.15 0.07 -9.37
CA VAL A 92 -13.30 0.45 -10.51
C VAL A 92 -11.89 0.76 -10.05
N PRO A 93 -10.91 -0.15 -10.24
CA PRO A 93 -9.53 0.10 -9.88
C PRO A 93 -8.88 1.11 -10.83
N LEU A 94 -8.13 2.05 -10.27
CA LEU A 94 -7.32 2.99 -11.03
C LEU A 94 -5.85 2.65 -10.86
N PRO A 95 -5.05 2.58 -11.93
CA PRO A 95 -3.61 2.45 -11.81
C PRO A 95 -3.02 3.63 -11.03
N GLY A 96 -2.09 3.34 -10.14
CA GLY A 96 -1.46 4.36 -9.30
C GLY A 96 -0.06 3.97 -8.84
N PRO A 97 0.62 4.86 -8.11
CA PRO A 97 1.96 4.61 -7.59
C PRO A 97 1.94 3.45 -6.59
N ASN A 98 2.97 2.61 -6.67
CA ASN A 98 3.10 1.46 -5.80
C ASN A 98 4.58 1.21 -5.47
N ALA A 99 4.95 1.31 -4.20
CA ALA A 99 6.35 1.27 -3.80
C ALA A 99 7.00 -0.11 -4.04
N PHE A 100 6.32 -1.22 -3.82
CA PHE A 100 6.94 -2.54 -4.02
C PHE A 100 7.25 -2.82 -5.48
N SER A 101 6.38 -2.47 -6.41
CA SER A 101 6.62 -2.65 -7.84
C SER A 101 7.67 -1.67 -8.37
N THR A 102 7.68 -0.42 -7.89
CA THR A 102 8.71 0.57 -8.20
C THR A 102 10.09 0.10 -7.72
N ALA A 103 10.18 -0.44 -6.50
CA ALA A 103 11.42 -1.04 -5.99
C ALA A 103 11.89 -2.22 -6.85
N LEU A 104 10.97 -3.11 -7.24
CA LEU A 104 11.30 -4.27 -8.07
C LEU A 104 11.89 -3.87 -9.42
N ILE A 105 11.29 -2.89 -10.10
CA ILE A 105 11.77 -2.41 -11.42
C ILE A 105 13.23 -1.95 -11.35
N ALA A 106 13.62 -1.26 -10.28
CA ALA A 106 14.97 -0.72 -10.12
C ALA A 106 15.91 -1.64 -9.31
N SER A 107 15.44 -2.78 -8.80
CA SER A 107 16.24 -3.69 -7.97
C SER A 107 17.32 -4.43 -8.74
N GLY A 108 17.09 -4.75 -10.00
CA GLY A 108 17.87 -5.70 -10.79
C GLY A 108 17.50 -7.16 -10.53
N PHE A 109 16.47 -7.44 -9.74
CA PHE A 109 15.96 -8.78 -9.50
C PHE A 109 14.95 -9.20 -10.55
N ASN A 110 14.86 -10.50 -10.79
CA ASN A 110 14.00 -11.06 -11.81
C ASN A 110 12.63 -11.50 -11.26
N GLN A 111 11.69 -11.77 -12.16
CA GLN A 111 10.41 -12.40 -11.87
C GLN A 111 10.55 -13.95 -11.88
N PRO A 112 9.65 -14.69 -11.24
CA PRO A 112 8.48 -14.21 -10.49
C PRO A 112 8.84 -13.55 -9.16
N PHE A 113 7.88 -12.87 -8.52
CA PHE A 113 8.05 -12.27 -7.20
C PHE A 113 6.88 -12.63 -6.25
N THR A 114 7.16 -12.56 -4.96
CA THR A 114 6.17 -12.70 -3.90
C THR A 114 6.21 -11.45 -3.01
N TYR A 115 5.06 -10.79 -2.84
CA TYR A 115 4.90 -9.65 -1.95
C TYR A 115 4.32 -10.09 -0.61
N TYR A 116 5.02 -9.80 0.48
CA TYR A 116 4.69 -10.21 1.85
C TYR A 116 4.06 -9.09 2.69
N GLY A 117 3.93 -7.87 2.16
CA GLY A 117 3.47 -6.72 2.94
C GLY A 117 4.45 -6.33 4.04
N PHE A 118 3.94 -5.83 5.16
CA PHE A 118 4.75 -5.55 6.34
C PHE A 118 5.07 -6.82 7.12
N LEU A 119 6.34 -6.97 7.50
CA LEU A 119 6.76 -8.08 8.34
C LEU A 119 6.17 -8.00 9.76
N PRO A 120 5.87 -9.16 10.38
CA PRO A 120 5.38 -9.21 11.75
C PRO A 120 6.38 -8.56 12.72
N ARG A 121 5.88 -8.13 13.89
CA ARG A 121 6.72 -7.50 14.92
C ARG A 121 7.53 -8.50 15.75
N LYS A 122 6.99 -9.71 15.94
CA LYS A 122 7.64 -10.76 16.73
C LYS A 122 8.76 -11.44 15.94
N LEU A 123 9.95 -11.55 16.55
CA LEU A 123 11.12 -12.17 15.92
C LEU A 123 10.91 -13.63 15.51
N SER A 124 10.17 -14.40 16.30
CA SER A 124 9.83 -15.79 15.97
C SER A 124 9.02 -15.88 14.68
N GLU A 125 8.02 -15.03 14.54
CA GLU A 125 7.20 -14.94 13.33
C GLU A 125 8.04 -14.47 12.12
N GLN A 126 8.93 -13.48 12.30
CA GLN A 126 9.86 -13.04 11.24
C GLN A 126 10.74 -14.19 10.75
N LYS A 127 11.29 -15.01 11.66
CA LYS A 127 12.10 -16.18 11.26
C LYS A 127 11.32 -17.16 10.40
N THR A 128 10.05 -17.39 10.68
CA THR A 128 9.17 -18.23 9.85
C THR A 128 9.01 -17.64 8.44
N TYR A 129 8.77 -16.32 8.33
CA TYR A 129 8.69 -15.63 7.03
C TYR A 129 10.02 -15.72 6.27
N PHE A 130 11.15 -15.52 6.95
CA PHE A 130 12.47 -15.60 6.32
C PHE A 130 12.84 -17.02 5.89
N ALA A 131 12.41 -18.04 6.62
CA ALA A 131 12.55 -19.43 6.20
C ALA A 131 11.75 -19.70 4.91
N GLN A 132 10.52 -19.22 4.80
CA GLN A 132 9.74 -19.30 3.57
C GLN A 132 10.42 -18.56 2.41
N MET A 133 10.99 -17.38 2.66
CA MET A 133 11.74 -16.62 1.66
C MET A 133 13.02 -17.32 1.23
N ARG A 134 13.72 -18.02 2.15
CA ARG A 134 14.90 -18.83 1.84
C ARG A 134 14.58 -19.91 0.83
N ASP A 135 13.48 -20.60 1.03
CA ASP A 135 13.09 -21.75 0.24
C ASP A 135 12.33 -21.36 -1.05
N ASN A 136 11.92 -20.09 -1.15
CA ASN A 136 11.25 -19.55 -2.33
C ASN A 136 12.27 -19.02 -3.34
N ARG A 137 12.21 -19.51 -4.59
CA ARG A 137 13.06 -19.04 -5.69
C ARG A 137 12.62 -17.69 -6.27
N ALA A 138 11.40 -17.26 -6.00
CA ALA A 138 10.91 -15.97 -6.44
C ALA A 138 11.56 -14.82 -5.66
N THR A 139 11.63 -13.64 -6.26
CA THR A 139 12.04 -12.42 -5.56
C THR A 139 11.04 -12.12 -4.44
N SER A 140 11.55 -12.06 -3.21
CA SER A 140 10.73 -11.76 -2.03
C SER A 140 10.75 -10.25 -1.73
N ILE A 141 9.57 -9.64 -1.68
CA ILE A 141 9.42 -8.19 -1.45
C ILE A 141 8.60 -7.97 -0.17
N PHE A 142 9.07 -7.11 0.71
CA PHE A 142 8.37 -6.74 1.93
C PHE A 142 8.62 -5.30 2.32
N TYR A 143 7.73 -4.73 3.12
CA TYR A 143 7.89 -3.42 3.72
C TYR A 143 8.45 -3.52 5.12
N GLU A 144 9.33 -2.58 5.48
CA GLU A 144 9.84 -2.45 6.82
C GLU A 144 9.97 -0.98 7.25
N ALA A 145 9.63 -0.70 8.49
CA ALA A 145 9.77 0.63 9.04
C ALA A 145 11.25 0.96 9.34
N PRO A 146 11.72 2.20 9.09
CA PRO A 146 13.13 2.57 9.25
C PRO A 146 13.70 2.24 10.62
N HIS A 147 12.96 2.50 11.70
CA HIS A 147 13.39 2.23 13.08
C HIS A 147 13.49 0.73 13.42
N ARG A 148 12.94 -0.16 12.61
CA ARG A 148 13.00 -1.62 12.77
C ARG A 148 14.06 -2.26 11.87
N LEU A 149 14.46 -1.59 10.79
CA LEU A 149 15.27 -2.16 9.71
C LEU A 149 16.53 -2.88 10.21
N ALA A 150 17.34 -2.24 11.06
CA ALA A 150 18.57 -2.84 11.56
C ALA A 150 18.32 -4.18 12.30
N LYS A 151 17.25 -4.24 13.12
CA LYS A 151 16.88 -5.46 13.84
C LYS A 151 16.37 -6.55 12.88
N THR A 152 15.57 -6.15 11.91
CA THR A 152 15.04 -7.04 10.88
C THR A 152 16.15 -7.63 10.03
N LEU A 153 17.13 -6.82 9.59
CA LEU A 153 18.29 -7.29 8.84
C LEU A 153 19.15 -8.28 9.64
N LYS A 154 19.37 -8.04 10.96
CA LYS A 154 20.06 -9.01 11.82
C LYS A 154 19.32 -10.36 11.88
N THR A 155 17.99 -10.33 11.98
CA THR A 155 17.19 -11.56 12.00
C THR A 155 17.24 -12.27 10.65
N LEU A 156 17.15 -11.52 9.56
CA LEU A 156 17.25 -12.02 8.19
C LEU A 156 18.61 -12.71 7.97
N ALA A 157 19.72 -12.07 8.32
CA ALA A 157 21.06 -12.62 8.22
C ALA A 157 21.29 -13.91 9.05
N SER A 158 20.46 -14.14 10.08
CA SER A 158 20.51 -15.38 10.87
C SER A 158 19.79 -16.57 10.22
N VAL A 159 19.01 -16.32 9.16
CA VAL A 159 18.15 -17.35 8.52
C VAL A 159 18.51 -17.56 7.06
N LEU A 160 18.85 -16.50 6.33
CA LEU A 160 19.18 -16.56 4.91
C LEU A 160 20.67 -16.90 4.70
N PRO A 161 21.01 -17.51 3.55
CA PRO A 161 22.42 -17.70 3.13
C PRO A 161 23.15 -16.36 3.06
N LYS A 162 24.46 -16.36 3.36
CA LYS A 162 25.30 -15.15 3.38
C LYS A 162 25.43 -14.46 2.02
N ASP A 163 25.28 -15.20 0.96
CA ASP A 163 25.38 -14.74 -0.44
C ASP A 163 24.02 -14.29 -1.02
N ARG A 164 22.94 -14.35 -0.20
CA ARG A 164 21.63 -13.91 -0.64
C ARG A 164 21.65 -12.40 -0.93
N GLN A 165 21.46 -12.07 -2.21
CA GLN A 165 21.39 -10.68 -2.62
C GLN A 165 20.14 -9.98 -2.08
N ILE A 166 20.32 -8.77 -1.57
CA ILE A 166 19.24 -7.91 -1.07
C ILE A 166 19.33 -6.51 -1.66
N VAL A 167 18.20 -5.85 -1.75
CA VAL A 167 18.11 -4.43 -2.11
C VAL A 167 17.19 -3.75 -1.11
N ALA A 168 17.70 -2.74 -0.42
CA ALA A 168 16.89 -1.83 0.37
C ALA A 168 16.61 -0.57 -0.47
N ALA A 169 15.33 -0.33 -0.75
CA ALA A 169 14.87 0.85 -1.47
C ALA A 169 14.12 1.76 -0.50
N ARG A 170 14.50 3.03 -0.43
CA ARG A 170 13.86 4.00 0.46
C ARG A 170 13.61 5.33 -0.25
N GLU A 171 12.64 6.09 0.26
CA GLU A 171 12.28 7.41 -0.28
C GLU A 171 12.05 7.43 -1.79
N LEU A 172 11.48 6.31 -2.31
CA LEU A 172 11.21 6.13 -3.73
C LEU A 172 10.40 7.30 -4.28
N THR A 173 10.82 7.80 -5.45
CA THR A 173 10.25 8.95 -6.17
C THR A 173 10.35 10.28 -5.43
N LYS A 174 11.09 10.36 -4.33
CA LYS A 174 11.34 11.58 -3.54
C LYS A 174 12.77 12.09 -3.74
N ILE A 175 13.07 13.27 -3.18
CA ILE A 175 14.39 13.95 -3.31
C ILE A 175 15.55 13.08 -2.81
N HIS A 176 15.31 12.27 -1.77
CA HIS A 176 16.34 11.41 -1.15
C HIS A 176 16.14 9.93 -1.50
N GLU A 177 15.70 9.65 -2.74
CA GLU A 177 15.60 8.28 -3.25
C GLU A 177 16.94 7.55 -3.17
N GLU A 178 16.92 6.35 -2.63
CA GLU A 178 18.13 5.55 -2.45
C GLU A 178 17.87 4.06 -2.64
N PHE A 179 18.82 3.40 -3.31
CA PHE A 179 18.88 1.94 -3.46
C PHE A 179 20.21 1.43 -2.90
N ILE A 180 20.17 0.70 -1.80
CA ILE A 180 21.33 0.05 -1.20
C ILE A 180 21.29 -1.42 -1.59
N ARG A 181 22.32 -1.88 -2.30
CA ARG A 181 22.46 -3.26 -2.81
C ARG A 181 23.60 -3.97 -2.11
N GLY A 182 23.41 -5.25 -1.77
CA GLY A 182 24.43 -6.05 -1.11
C GLY A 182 23.96 -7.48 -0.81
N SER A 183 24.74 -8.18 0.02
CA SER A 183 24.45 -9.52 0.52
C SER A 183 24.65 -9.57 2.03
#